data_65f3e199f740f83c469a1fde93ec6b0e
#
_entry.id   65f3e199f740f83c469a1fde93ec6b0e
#
_cell.length_a   1.000
_cell.length_b   1.000
_cell.length_c   1.000
_cell.angle_alpha   90.00
_cell.angle_beta   90.00
_cell.angle_gamma   90.00
#
_symmetry.space_group_name_H-M   'P 1'
#
loop_
_entity.id
_entity.type
_entity.pdbx_description
1 polymer ?
#
loop_
_entity_poly.entity_id
_entity_poly.type
_entity_poly.pdbx_seq_one_letter_code
_entity_poly.pdbx_strand_id
1 'polypeptide(L)'
;MMKCSNCGAEFEPRAANQQFCNPNCRKEWNNRRASRGTVLYDMMMAMRYERDGELSESDLRKLMATVAADWHQQDLADGRERSWGSVVEWLRLNPWVGQFRRTFR
;
A
#
# COMPACT_ATOMS: atom_id res chain seq x y z
N MET A 1 -5.97 12.03 -21.88
CA MET A 1 -6.31 12.38 -20.48
C MET A 1 -6.00 11.19 -19.57
N MET A 2 -5.62 11.48 -18.34
CA MET A 2 -5.32 10.47 -17.35
C MET A 2 -6.31 10.56 -16.19
N LYS A 3 -6.49 9.44 -15.49
CA LYS A 3 -7.27 9.43 -14.26
C LYS A 3 -6.36 9.68 -13.07
N CYS A 4 -6.79 10.57 -12.16
CA CYS A 4 -6.07 10.82 -10.92
C CYS A 4 -6.07 9.54 -10.06
N SER A 5 -4.90 9.14 -9.59
CA SER A 5 -4.77 7.94 -8.75
C SER A 5 -5.50 8.07 -7.43
N ASN A 6 -5.79 9.28 -6.97
CA ASN A 6 -6.46 9.52 -5.70
C ASN A 6 -7.97 9.69 -5.83
N CYS A 7 -8.44 10.56 -6.70
CA CYS A 7 -9.87 10.88 -6.78
C CYS A 7 -10.59 10.29 -8.00
N GLY A 8 -9.86 9.70 -8.93
CA GLY A 8 -10.44 9.11 -10.13
C GLY A 8 -10.87 10.10 -11.20
N ALA A 9 -10.74 11.40 -10.96
CA ALA A 9 -11.10 12.42 -11.93
C ALA A 9 -10.12 12.43 -13.11
N GLU A 10 -10.63 12.70 -14.30
CA GLU A 10 -9.78 12.86 -15.47
C GLU A 10 -9.06 14.22 -15.42
N PHE A 11 -7.80 14.24 -15.83
CA PHE A 11 -7.01 15.47 -15.88
C PHE A 11 -6.00 15.42 -17.01
N GLU A 12 -5.55 16.61 -17.44
CA GLU A 12 -4.47 16.74 -18.40
C GLU A 12 -3.13 16.76 -17.66
N PRO A 13 -2.26 15.74 -17.85
CA PRO A 13 -0.98 15.73 -17.17
C PRO A 13 -0.05 16.83 -17.72
N ARG A 14 0.63 17.52 -16.80
CA ARG A 14 1.64 18.53 -17.16
C ARG A 14 3.02 17.90 -17.32
N ALA A 15 3.20 16.70 -16.78
CA ALA A 15 4.43 15.91 -16.87
C ALA A 15 4.09 14.46 -17.14
N ALA A 16 4.99 13.73 -17.80
CA ALA A 16 4.76 12.35 -18.19
C ALA A 16 4.51 11.41 -17.00
N ASN A 17 5.05 11.75 -15.83
CA ASN A 17 4.94 10.93 -14.63
C ASN A 17 3.90 11.44 -13.62
N GLN A 18 3.09 12.41 -14.02
CA GLN A 18 2.07 12.94 -13.11
C GLN A 18 0.96 11.93 -12.88
N GLN A 19 0.72 11.60 -11.62
CA GLN A 19 -0.32 10.62 -11.21
C GLN A 19 -1.53 11.27 -10.57
N PHE A 20 -1.43 12.53 -10.16
CA PHE A 20 -2.47 13.22 -9.40
C PHE A 20 -2.90 14.50 -10.09
N CYS A 21 -4.19 14.83 -10.01
CA CYS A 21 -4.74 16.01 -10.64
C CYS A 21 -4.28 17.31 -9.95
N ASN A 22 -3.93 17.24 -8.67
CA ASN A 22 -3.46 18.40 -7.91
C ASN A 22 -2.61 17.95 -6.71
N PRO A 23 -1.87 18.89 -6.06
CA PRO A 23 -1.05 18.55 -4.89
C PRO A 23 -1.84 18.03 -3.68
N ASN A 24 -3.09 18.45 -3.50
CA ASN A 24 -3.92 17.95 -2.41
C ASN A 24 -4.22 16.46 -2.56
N CYS A 25 -4.48 16.01 -3.77
CA CYS A 25 -4.70 14.58 -4.05
C CYS A 25 -3.46 13.75 -3.73
N ARG A 26 -2.27 14.27 -4.05
CA ARG A 26 -1.02 13.60 -3.72
C ARG A 26 -0.86 13.50 -2.20
N LYS A 27 -1.16 14.56 -1.47
CA LYS A 27 -1.06 14.60 -0.01
C LYS A 27 -2.03 13.61 0.63
N GLU A 28 -3.27 13.57 0.17
CA GLU A 28 -4.27 12.62 0.66
C GLU A 28 -3.85 11.17 0.41
N TRP A 29 -3.34 10.89 -0.76
CA TRP A 29 -2.80 9.58 -1.13
C TRP A 29 -1.70 9.16 -0.16
N ASN A 30 -0.70 10.02 0.05
CA ASN A 30 0.43 9.72 0.93
C ASN A 30 -0.01 9.54 2.38
N ASN A 31 -0.92 10.38 2.88
CA ASN A 31 -1.44 10.29 4.24
C ASN A 31 -2.21 8.99 4.47
N ARG A 32 -3.04 8.61 3.51
CA ARG A 32 -3.82 7.36 3.60
C ARG A 32 -2.88 6.15 3.62
N ARG A 33 -1.87 6.14 2.75
CA ARG A 33 -0.90 5.05 2.72
C ARG A 33 -0.09 4.98 4.01
N ALA A 34 0.29 6.10 4.58
CA ALA A 34 1.00 6.14 5.85
C ALA A 34 0.15 5.55 6.99
N SER A 35 -1.12 5.94 7.08
CA SER A 35 -2.04 5.41 8.09
C SER A 35 -2.24 3.91 7.96
N ARG A 36 -2.48 3.43 6.74
CA ARG A 36 -2.66 2.01 6.46
C ARG A 36 -1.38 1.23 6.71
N GLY A 37 -0.24 1.82 6.34
CA GLY A 37 1.07 1.23 6.55
C GLY A 37 1.39 1.00 8.02
N THR A 38 0.99 1.93 8.88
CA THR A 38 1.17 1.78 10.33
C THR A 38 0.46 0.54 10.85
N VAL A 39 -0.78 0.31 10.42
CA VAL A 39 -1.56 -0.86 10.82
C VAL A 39 -0.87 -2.15 10.37
N LEU A 40 -0.46 -2.21 9.10
CA LEU A 40 0.21 -3.40 8.56
C LEU A 40 1.57 -3.63 9.18
N TYR A 41 2.30 -2.57 9.51
CA TYR A 41 3.58 -2.69 10.20
C TYR A 41 3.39 -3.38 11.56
N ASP A 42 2.42 -2.91 12.35
CA ASP A 42 2.15 -3.50 13.65
C ASP A 42 1.72 -4.96 13.54
N MET A 43 0.87 -5.28 12.57
CA MET A 43 0.42 -6.66 12.33
C MET A 43 1.58 -7.57 11.92
N MET A 44 2.46 -7.08 11.06
CA MET A 44 3.63 -7.85 10.61
C MET A 44 4.60 -8.11 11.76
N MET A 45 4.86 -7.10 12.57
CA MET A 45 5.76 -7.23 13.72
C MET A 45 5.18 -8.18 14.76
N ALA A 46 3.89 -8.10 15.02
CA ALA A 46 3.21 -9.03 15.93
C ALA A 46 3.29 -10.45 15.40
N MET A 47 3.04 -10.65 14.10
CA MET A 47 3.11 -11.97 13.46
C MET A 47 4.50 -12.59 13.61
N ARG A 48 5.54 -11.78 13.49
CA ARG A 48 6.92 -12.25 13.51
C ARG A 48 7.47 -12.45 14.93
N TYR A 49 7.10 -11.58 15.86
CA TYR A 49 7.76 -11.50 17.17
C TYR A 49 6.85 -11.76 18.38
N GLU A 50 5.53 -11.81 18.21
CA GLU A 50 4.59 -12.05 19.30
C GLU A 50 3.84 -13.39 19.11
N ARG A 51 4.60 -14.47 18.97
CA ARG A 51 4.03 -15.80 18.68
C ARG A 51 3.17 -16.34 19.82
N ASP A 52 3.45 -15.91 21.04
CA ASP A 52 2.71 -16.33 22.24
C ASP A 52 1.57 -15.39 22.59
N GLY A 53 1.24 -14.45 21.70
CA GLY A 53 0.13 -13.52 21.90
C GLY A 53 -1.23 -14.18 21.68
N GLU A 54 -2.29 -13.40 21.88
CA GLU A 54 -3.67 -13.87 21.71
C GLU A 54 -3.97 -14.26 20.26
N LEU A 55 -3.30 -13.64 19.29
CA LEU A 55 -3.50 -13.93 17.88
C LEU A 55 -2.34 -14.77 17.35
N SER A 56 -2.68 -15.89 16.71
CA SER A 56 -1.68 -16.73 16.06
C SER A 56 -1.15 -16.09 14.78
N GLU A 57 -0.04 -16.61 14.25
CA GLU A 57 0.49 -16.18 12.94
C GLU A 57 -0.57 -16.35 11.84
N SER A 58 -1.31 -17.46 11.86
CA SER A 58 -2.37 -17.72 10.89
C SER A 58 -3.49 -16.68 11.00
N ASP A 59 -3.90 -16.33 12.24
CA ASP A 59 -4.94 -15.33 12.48
C ASP A 59 -4.51 -13.96 11.94
N LEU A 60 -3.27 -13.56 12.22
CA LEU A 60 -2.74 -12.28 11.76
C LEU A 60 -2.64 -12.21 10.24
N ARG A 61 -2.24 -13.32 9.62
CA ARG A 61 -2.16 -13.40 8.16
C ARG A 61 -3.54 -13.23 7.52
N LYS A 62 -4.56 -13.88 8.08
CA LYS A 62 -5.94 -13.74 7.64
C LYS A 62 -6.46 -12.33 7.87
N LEU A 63 -6.12 -11.74 9.00
CA LEU A 63 -6.54 -10.38 9.35
C LEU A 63 -5.95 -9.37 8.36
N MET A 64 -4.67 -9.49 8.01
CA MET A 64 -4.05 -8.61 7.02
C MET A 64 -4.74 -8.71 5.66
N ALA A 65 -5.07 -9.92 5.23
CA ALA A 65 -5.78 -10.13 3.98
C ALA A 65 -7.18 -9.50 4.01
N THR A 66 -7.90 -9.64 5.13
CA THR A 66 -9.23 -9.05 5.30
C THR A 66 -9.16 -7.53 5.28
N VAL A 67 -8.22 -6.94 6.01
CA VAL A 67 -8.04 -5.49 6.05
C VAL A 67 -7.69 -4.94 4.66
N ALA A 68 -6.81 -5.63 3.93
CA ALA A 68 -6.46 -5.22 2.58
C ALA A 68 -7.67 -5.27 1.64
N ALA A 69 -8.51 -6.31 1.76
CA ALA A 69 -9.73 -6.43 0.97
C ALA A 69 -10.72 -5.30 1.27
N ASP A 70 -10.89 -4.95 2.54
CA ASP A 70 -11.75 -3.84 2.95
C ASP A 70 -11.26 -2.51 2.40
N TRP A 71 -9.96 -2.27 2.49
CA TRP A 71 -9.36 -1.05 1.92
C TRP A 71 -9.56 -0.97 0.42
N HIS A 72 -9.43 -2.11 -0.26
CA HIS A 72 -9.64 -2.15 -1.70
C HIS A 72 -11.07 -1.79 -2.07
N GLN A 73 -12.05 -2.29 -1.33
CA GLN A 73 -13.46 -1.93 -1.55
C GLN A 73 -13.71 -0.44 -1.32
N GLN A 74 -13.13 0.13 -0.26
CA GLN A 74 -13.22 1.57 -0.02
C GLN A 74 -12.61 2.36 -1.18
N ASP A 75 -11.46 1.93 -1.67
CA ASP A 75 -10.76 2.60 -2.76
C ASP A 75 -11.58 2.55 -4.05
N LEU A 76 -12.18 1.41 -4.36
CA LEU A 76 -13.05 1.28 -5.53
C LEU A 76 -14.26 2.20 -5.44
N ALA A 77 -14.87 2.28 -4.26
CA ALA A 77 -16.00 3.18 -4.02
C ALA A 77 -15.62 4.65 -4.22
N ASP A 78 -14.37 5.00 -3.95
CA ASP A 78 -13.86 6.37 -4.09
C ASP A 78 -13.18 6.61 -5.45
N GLY A 79 -13.30 5.69 -6.39
CA GLY A 79 -12.76 5.83 -7.74
C GLY A 79 -11.29 5.46 -7.89
N ARG A 80 -10.69 4.80 -6.89
CA ARG A 80 -9.29 4.37 -6.95
C ARG A 80 -9.22 2.90 -7.32
N GLU A 81 -8.82 2.61 -8.53
CA GLU A 81 -8.70 1.23 -9.02
C GLU A 81 -7.49 0.50 -8.43
N ARG A 82 -6.40 1.22 -8.24
CA ARG A 82 -5.17 0.66 -7.68
C ARG A 82 -4.53 1.68 -6.75
N SER A 83 -4.48 1.34 -5.47
CA SER A 83 -3.96 2.23 -4.43
C SER A 83 -2.54 1.85 -3.96
N TRP A 84 -1.87 0.97 -4.69
CA TRP A 84 -0.53 0.51 -4.33
C TRP A 84 0.44 0.59 -5.50
N GLY A 85 1.72 0.73 -5.17
CA GLY A 85 2.79 0.71 -6.16
C GLY A 85 3.34 -0.70 -6.39
N SER A 86 4.27 -0.81 -7.32
CA SER A 86 4.96 -2.07 -7.60
C SER A 86 5.98 -2.39 -6.51
N VAL A 87 5.83 -3.53 -5.86
CA VAL A 87 6.80 -4.02 -4.88
C VAL A 87 8.13 -4.35 -5.55
N VAL A 88 8.09 -4.91 -6.75
CA VAL A 88 9.30 -5.25 -7.52
C VAL A 88 10.10 -3.99 -7.83
N GLU A 89 9.42 -2.93 -8.27
CA GLU A 89 10.08 -1.66 -8.57
C GLU A 89 10.70 -1.05 -7.31
N TRP A 90 9.96 -1.08 -6.20
CA TRP A 90 10.45 -0.59 -4.92
C TRP A 90 11.72 -1.33 -4.48
N LEU A 91 11.74 -2.66 -4.64
CA LEU A 91 12.91 -3.47 -4.29
C LEU A 91 14.12 -3.12 -5.14
N ARG A 92 13.92 -2.80 -6.42
CA ARG A 92 15.01 -2.38 -7.31
C ARG A 92 15.60 -1.05 -6.86
N LEU A 93 14.76 -0.13 -6.38
CA LEU A 93 15.18 1.19 -5.94
C LEU A 93 15.78 1.19 -4.52
N ASN A 94 15.60 0.09 -3.79
CA ASN A 94 16.09 -0.03 -2.41
C ASN A 94 16.98 -1.26 -2.27
N PRO A 95 18.19 -1.24 -2.86
CA PRO A 95 19.07 -2.41 -2.86
C PRO A 95 19.55 -2.85 -1.48
N TRP A 96 19.41 -2.00 -0.46
CA TRP A 96 19.72 -2.35 0.93
C TRP A 96 18.84 -3.49 1.46
N VAL A 97 17.72 -3.80 0.80
CA VAL A 97 16.87 -4.95 1.11
C VAL A 97 17.36 -6.20 0.37
N GLY A 98 18.55 -6.16 -0.19
CA GLY A 98 19.09 -7.28 -0.99
C GLY A 98 19.17 -8.61 -0.25
N GLN A 99 19.37 -8.60 1.06
CA GLN A 99 19.36 -9.81 1.88
C GLN A 99 18.00 -10.50 1.87
N PHE A 100 16.95 -9.75 1.67
CA PHE A 100 15.59 -10.25 1.56
C PHE A 100 15.43 -11.22 0.40
N ARG A 101 16.15 -10.99 -0.70
CA ARG A 101 16.12 -11.85 -1.88
C ARG A 101 16.64 -13.25 -1.59
N ARG A 102 17.57 -13.40 -0.65
CA ARG A 102 18.12 -14.70 -0.28
C ARG A 102 17.10 -15.57 0.43
N THR A 103 16.16 -14.94 1.15
CA THR A 103 15.12 -15.62 1.90
C THR A 103 14.05 -16.20 0.99
N PHE A 104 13.85 -15.61 -0.18
CA PHE A 104 12.76 -15.96 -1.11
C PHE A 104 13.22 -16.66 -2.38
N ARG A 105 14.37 -17.27 -2.33
CA ARG A 105 14.80 -18.13 -3.44
C ARG A 105 14.04 -19.44 -3.47
#